data_512ca026b2b2dffac39bcd5c45a3483f
#
_entry.id   512ca026b2b2dffac39bcd5c45a3483f
#
_cell.length_a   1.000
_cell.length_b   1.000
_cell.length_c   1.000
_cell.angle_alpha   90.00
_cell.angle_beta   90.00
_cell.angle_gamma   90.00
#
_symmetry.space_group_name_H-M   'P 1'
#
loop_
_entity.id
_entity.type
_entity.pdbx_description
1 polymer ?
#
loop_
_entity_poly.entity_id
_entity_poly.type
_entity_poly.pdbx_seq_one_letter_code
_entity_poly.pdbx_strand_id
1 'polypeptide(L)'
;MQINLKPVFVNKAPSSTLAINEDVQKRWASGKRVLHMGFGESRFAVHEKLQRALQAHACAKSYMPSQGLPELREAVAAYYSDKHHLLFNADQVLIGPGSKALIYALQLALDADLFLPSPSWVSYAPQAELLGSRIFYVPSRVDDGYSFDLKAFAV
;
A
#
# COMPACT_ATOMS: atom_id res chain seq x y z
N MET A 1 2.23 -33.85 11.96
CA MET A 1 2.54 -32.63 12.75
C MET A 1 1.36 -31.70 12.59
N GLN A 2 0.65 -31.36 13.67
CA GLN A 2 -0.49 -30.45 13.62
C GLN A 2 0.06 -29.03 13.83
N ILE A 3 -0.12 -28.15 12.85
CA ILE A 3 0.28 -26.73 12.95
C ILE A 3 -0.90 -25.96 13.52
N ASN A 4 -0.73 -25.35 14.67
CA ASN A 4 -1.73 -24.48 15.29
C ASN A 4 -1.51 -23.03 14.83
N LEU A 5 -2.49 -22.46 14.14
CA LEU A 5 -2.47 -21.05 13.77
C LEU A 5 -2.88 -20.18 14.97
N LYS A 6 -2.33 -18.97 15.03
CA LYS A 6 -2.86 -17.97 15.97
C LYS A 6 -4.33 -17.67 15.62
N PRO A 7 -5.21 -17.43 16.60
CA PRO A 7 -6.63 -17.20 16.38
C PRO A 7 -6.93 -16.11 15.34
N VAL A 8 -6.11 -15.07 15.28
CA VAL A 8 -6.25 -13.95 14.34
C VAL A 8 -6.12 -14.38 12.86
N PHE A 9 -5.51 -15.53 12.57
CA PHE A 9 -5.38 -16.07 11.20
C PHE A 9 -6.43 -17.13 10.86
N VAL A 10 -7.23 -17.56 11.85
CA VAL A 10 -8.26 -18.57 11.63
C VAL A 10 -9.46 -17.92 10.92
N ASN A 11 -9.97 -18.57 9.87
CA ASN A 11 -11.13 -18.12 9.09
C ASN A 11 -11.00 -16.72 8.43
N LYS A 12 -9.78 -16.28 8.16
CA LYS A 12 -9.59 -15.05 7.36
C LYS A 12 -9.93 -15.30 5.90
N ALA A 13 -10.75 -14.42 5.33
CA ALA A 13 -11.06 -14.46 3.91
C ALA A 13 -9.81 -14.11 3.06
N PRO A 14 -9.67 -14.71 1.87
CA PRO A 14 -8.64 -14.28 0.91
C PRO A 14 -8.78 -12.79 0.56
N SER A 15 -7.68 -12.19 0.09
CA SER A 15 -7.74 -10.82 -0.41
C SER A 15 -8.78 -10.69 -1.54
N SER A 16 -9.74 -9.79 -1.38
CA SER A 16 -10.81 -9.56 -2.36
C SER A 16 -10.27 -9.16 -3.74
N THR A 17 -9.16 -8.42 -3.79
CA THR A 17 -8.50 -8.04 -5.05
C THR A 17 -7.88 -9.23 -5.76
N LEU A 18 -7.27 -10.15 -5.03
CA LEU A 18 -6.73 -11.40 -5.62
C LEU A 18 -7.86 -12.31 -6.10
N ALA A 19 -8.92 -12.48 -5.30
CA ALA A 19 -10.08 -13.28 -5.67
C ALA A 19 -10.77 -12.76 -6.95
N ILE A 20 -10.93 -11.44 -7.10
CA ILE A 20 -11.45 -10.83 -8.33
C ILE A 20 -10.53 -11.11 -9.52
N ASN A 21 -9.21 -10.99 -9.35
CA ASN A 21 -8.28 -11.29 -10.42
C ASN A 21 -8.38 -12.75 -10.88
N GLU A 22 -8.44 -13.69 -9.95
CA GLU A 22 -8.61 -15.12 -10.27
C GLU A 22 -9.94 -15.39 -10.99
N ASP A 23 -11.04 -14.77 -10.58
CA ASP A 23 -12.34 -14.91 -11.26
C ASP A 23 -12.29 -14.36 -12.69
N VAL A 24 -11.67 -13.20 -12.88
CA VAL A 24 -11.49 -12.62 -14.22
C VAL A 24 -10.65 -13.53 -15.12
N GLN A 25 -9.56 -14.10 -14.61
CA GLN A 25 -8.73 -15.05 -15.36
C GLN A 25 -9.56 -16.28 -15.81
N LYS A 26 -10.37 -16.85 -14.90
CA LYS A 26 -11.26 -17.98 -15.21
C LYS A 26 -12.29 -17.61 -16.29
N ARG A 27 -12.84 -16.39 -16.23
CA ARG A 27 -13.81 -15.90 -17.25
C ARG A 27 -13.14 -15.73 -18.60
N TRP A 28 -11.96 -15.15 -18.68
CA TRP A 28 -11.21 -15.05 -19.93
C TRP A 28 -10.87 -16.41 -20.52
N ALA A 29 -10.41 -17.35 -19.69
CA ALA A 29 -10.14 -18.73 -20.12
C ALA A 29 -11.39 -19.44 -20.66
N SER A 30 -12.60 -19.07 -20.21
CA SER A 30 -13.89 -19.58 -20.73
C SER A 30 -14.41 -18.79 -21.95
N GLY A 31 -13.62 -17.90 -22.54
CA GLY A 31 -13.99 -17.12 -23.73
C GLY A 31 -14.91 -15.92 -23.44
N LYS A 32 -15.16 -15.58 -22.19
CA LYS A 32 -16.01 -14.43 -21.84
C LYS A 32 -15.26 -13.12 -21.99
N ARG A 33 -15.90 -12.12 -22.60
CA ARG A 33 -15.37 -10.74 -22.59
C ARG A 33 -15.60 -10.11 -21.21
N VAL A 34 -14.51 -9.73 -20.55
CA VAL A 34 -14.55 -9.04 -19.25
C VAL A 34 -13.59 -7.85 -19.30
N LEU A 35 -14.07 -6.69 -18.89
CA LEU A 35 -13.23 -5.54 -18.59
C LEU A 35 -12.74 -5.65 -17.16
N HIS A 36 -11.43 -5.84 -16.99
CA HIS A 36 -10.83 -6.01 -15.68
C HIS A 36 -10.61 -4.64 -15.02
N MET A 37 -11.46 -4.29 -14.06
CA MET A 37 -11.37 -3.06 -13.27
C MET A 37 -11.09 -3.30 -11.77
N GLY A 38 -10.85 -4.56 -11.38
CA GLY A 38 -10.59 -4.94 -10.00
C GLY A 38 -9.12 -4.84 -9.56
N PHE A 39 -8.22 -4.44 -10.45
CA PHE A 39 -6.79 -4.31 -10.19
C PHE A 39 -6.29 -2.94 -10.64
N GLY A 40 -5.69 -2.18 -9.71
CA GLY A 40 -5.08 -0.89 -10.00
C GLY A 40 -3.65 -1.01 -10.56
N GLU A 41 -3.44 -1.92 -11.51
CA GLU A 41 -2.14 -2.16 -12.12
C GLU A 41 -1.99 -1.41 -13.43
N SER A 42 -0.83 -0.74 -13.61
CA SER A 42 -0.51 -0.08 -14.87
C SER A 42 -0.33 -1.11 -15.99
N ARG A 43 -0.99 -0.89 -17.13
CA ARG A 43 -0.85 -1.70 -18.34
C ARG A 43 0.19 -1.17 -19.31
N PHE A 44 0.81 -0.05 -19.02
CA PHE A 44 1.91 0.49 -19.81
C PHE A 44 3.18 -0.31 -19.61
N ALA A 45 3.97 -0.42 -20.67
CA ALA A 45 5.30 -1.01 -20.56
C ALA A 45 6.18 -0.21 -19.59
N VAL A 46 7.08 -0.90 -18.91
CA VAL A 46 8.06 -0.23 -18.04
C VAL A 46 8.93 0.71 -18.89
N HIS A 47 9.04 1.96 -18.45
CA HIS A 47 9.79 2.98 -19.20
C HIS A 47 11.26 2.57 -19.36
N GLU A 48 11.83 2.78 -20.56
CA GLU A 48 13.20 2.36 -20.90
C GLU A 48 14.28 2.86 -19.93
N LYS A 49 14.13 4.09 -19.40
CA LYS A 49 15.09 4.61 -18.39
C LYS A 49 15.16 3.71 -17.16
N LEU A 50 14.01 3.18 -16.70
CA LEU A 50 13.96 2.27 -15.55
C LEU A 50 14.57 0.91 -15.90
N GLN A 51 14.30 0.39 -17.10
CA GLN A 51 14.90 -0.86 -17.56
C GLN A 51 16.43 -0.75 -17.64
N ARG A 52 16.95 0.34 -18.24
CA ARG A 52 18.40 0.58 -18.35
C ARG A 52 19.05 0.77 -16.98
N ALA A 53 18.41 1.49 -16.06
CA ALA A 53 18.91 1.65 -14.71
C ALA A 53 19.00 0.32 -13.97
N LEU A 54 17.95 -0.53 -14.07
CA LEU A 54 17.97 -1.86 -13.48
C LEU A 54 19.09 -2.73 -14.05
N GLN A 55 19.29 -2.72 -15.38
CA GLN A 55 20.38 -3.46 -16.04
C GLN A 55 21.76 -2.98 -15.57
N ALA A 56 21.95 -1.66 -15.46
CA ALA A 56 23.23 -1.08 -15.01
C ALA A 56 23.56 -1.45 -13.55
N HIS A 57 22.56 -1.68 -12.72
CA HIS A 57 22.72 -1.99 -11.29
C HIS A 57 22.43 -3.45 -10.94
N ALA A 58 22.17 -4.32 -11.92
CA ALA A 58 21.83 -5.72 -11.69
C ALA A 58 22.90 -6.50 -10.90
N CYS A 59 24.16 -6.08 -10.95
CA CYS A 59 25.26 -6.71 -10.21
C CYS A 59 25.47 -6.11 -8.81
N ALA A 60 24.72 -5.09 -8.41
CA ALA A 60 24.84 -4.51 -7.08
C ALA A 60 24.34 -5.50 -6.02
N LYS A 61 25.21 -5.92 -5.10
CA LYS A 61 24.94 -6.97 -4.11
C LYS A 61 25.13 -6.53 -2.65
N SER A 62 25.55 -5.29 -2.44
CA SER A 62 25.80 -4.77 -1.09
C SER A 62 24.49 -4.52 -0.36
N TYR A 63 24.51 -4.74 0.97
CA TYR A 63 23.41 -4.31 1.80
C TYR A 63 23.22 -2.79 1.73
N MET A 64 21.97 -2.39 1.70
CA MET A 64 21.57 -1.00 1.69
C MET A 64 21.44 -0.44 3.11
N PRO A 65 21.58 0.87 3.32
CA PRO A 65 21.18 1.49 4.58
C PRO A 65 19.73 1.14 4.93
N SER A 66 19.44 0.95 6.22
CA SER A 66 18.10 0.51 6.69
C SER A 66 16.97 1.46 6.28
N GLN A 67 17.24 2.73 6.13
CA GLN A 67 16.27 3.74 5.65
C GLN A 67 16.20 3.83 4.12
N GLY A 68 17.07 3.15 3.39
CA GLY A 68 17.22 3.23 1.94
C GLY A 68 18.38 4.12 1.50
N LEU A 69 18.66 4.11 0.20
CA LEU A 69 19.72 4.91 -0.41
C LEU A 69 19.52 6.40 -0.11
N PRO A 70 20.53 7.11 0.40
CA PRO A 70 20.44 8.54 0.67
C PRO A 70 20.01 9.36 -0.56
N GLU A 71 20.61 9.10 -1.71
CA GLU A 71 20.31 9.81 -2.96
C GLU A 71 18.85 9.60 -3.39
N LEU A 72 18.27 8.41 -3.17
CA LEU A 72 16.88 8.15 -3.47
C LEU A 72 15.96 8.87 -2.47
N ARG A 73 16.30 8.89 -1.19
CA ARG A 73 15.58 9.61 -0.16
C ARG A 73 15.55 11.11 -0.42
N GLU A 74 16.70 11.70 -0.80
CA GLU A 74 16.80 13.10 -1.21
C GLU A 74 15.92 13.39 -2.44
N ALA A 75 16.00 12.55 -3.48
CA ALA A 75 15.18 12.71 -4.68
C ALA A 75 13.68 12.62 -4.39
N VAL A 76 13.25 11.72 -3.51
CA VAL A 76 11.86 11.58 -3.09
C VAL A 76 11.42 12.82 -2.30
N ALA A 77 12.22 13.28 -1.34
CA ALA A 77 11.94 14.46 -0.56
C ALA A 77 11.79 15.71 -1.45
N ALA A 78 12.72 15.90 -2.40
CA ALA A 78 12.67 17.00 -3.35
C ALA A 78 11.42 16.95 -4.23
N TYR A 79 11.09 15.77 -4.78
CA TYR A 79 9.90 15.58 -5.60
C TYR A 79 8.60 15.95 -4.86
N TYR A 80 8.44 15.48 -3.62
CA TYR A 80 7.24 15.78 -2.84
C TYR A 80 7.21 17.22 -2.34
N SER A 81 8.38 17.82 -2.06
CA SER A 81 8.46 19.25 -1.71
C SER A 81 7.97 20.12 -2.85
N ASP A 82 8.43 19.86 -4.07
CA ASP A 82 8.00 20.58 -5.26
C ASP A 82 6.50 20.38 -5.54
N LYS A 83 6.06 19.11 -5.54
CA LYS A 83 4.68 18.72 -5.87
C LYS A 83 3.64 19.32 -4.92
N HIS A 84 3.94 19.44 -3.63
CA HIS A 84 2.98 19.84 -2.61
C HIS A 84 3.24 21.23 -2.06
N HIS A 85 4.31 21.91 -2.51
CA HIS A 85 4.76 23.21 -2.00
C HIS A 85 5.00 23.20 -0.48
N LEU A 86 5.51 22.07 0.02
CA LEU A 86 5.87 21.82 1.42
C LEU A 86 7.36 21.49 1.50
N LEU A 87 7.98 21.73 2.65
CA LEU A 87 9.37 21.38 2.83
C LEU A 87 9.49 19.97 3.45
N PHE A 88 9.96 19.01 2.65
CA PHE A 88 10.36 17.70 3.11
C PHE A 88 11.87 17.55 3.04
N ASN A 89 12.43 16.80 3.97
CA ASN A 89 13.85 16.42 3.96
C ASN A 89 14.02 14.90 3.90
N ALA A 90 15.22 14.44 3.59
CA ALA A 90 15.53 13.03 3.43
C ALA A 90 15.29 12.18 4.70
N ASP A 91 15.35 12.80 5.89
CA ASP A 91 15.14 12.08 7.15
C ASP A 91 13.68 11.72 7.40
N GLN A 92 12.77 12.34 6.67
CA GLN A 92 11.35 12.02 6.67
C GLN A 92 10.97 10.95 5.65
N VAL A 93 11.95 10.39 4.93
CA VAL A 93 11.73 9.40 3.87
C VAL A 93 12.30 8.05 4.27
N LEU A 94 11.47 7.02 4.20
CA LEU A 94 11.85 5.62 4.35
C LEU A 94 11.57 4.87 3.05
N ILE A 95 12.57 4.16 2.53
CA ILE A 95 12.45 3.34 1.33
C ILE A 95 12.32 1.87 1.72
N GLY A 96 11.38 1.17 1.09
CA GLY A 96 11.17 -0.25 1.34
C GLY A 96 10.50 -0.96 0.16
N PRO A 97 10.32 -2.27 0.24
CA PRO A 97 9.77 -3.10 -0.85
C PRO A 97 8.25 -2.92 -1.01
N GLY A 98 7.83 -1.70 -1.29
CA GLY A 98 6.45 -1.30 -1.47
C GLY A 98 5.81 -0.70 -0.21
N SER A 99 4.91 0.26 -0.43
CA SER A 99 4.25 1.03 0.64
C SER A 99 3.41 0.17 1.58
N LYS A 100 2.86 -0.96 1.10
CA LYS A 100 2.07 -1.88 1.94
C LYS A 100 2.86 -2.39 3.15
N ALA A 101 4.10 -2.84 2.93
CA ALA A 101 4.97 -3.32 3.99
C ALA A 101 5.39 -2.20 4.93
N LEU A 102 5.67 -1.01 4.39
CA LEU A 102 6.04 0.17 5.18
C LEU A 102 4.89 0.64 6.08
N ILE A 103 3.66 0.68 5.55
CA ILE A 103 2.46 1.05 6.33
C ILE A 103 2.24 0.04 7.46
N TYR A 104 2.41 -1.26 7.19
CA TYR A 104 2.29 -2.28 8.24
C TYR A 104 3.37 -2.13 9.32
N ALA A 105 4.62 -1.88 8.91
CA ALA A 105 5.72 -1.62 9.84
C ALA A 105 5.48 -0.36 10.69
N LEU A 106 4.91 0.69 10.10
CA LEU A 106 4.53 1.90 10.82
C LEU A 106 3.43 1.62 11.85
N GLN A 107 2.38 0.90 11.47
CA GLN A 107 1.31 0.50 12.40
C GLN A 107 1.87 -0.39 13.55
N LEU A 108 2.81 -1.28 13.25
CA LEU A 108 3.46 -2.12 14.25
C LEU A 108 4.30 -1.30 15.25
N ALA A 109 4.91 -0.21 14.79
CA ALA A 109 5.78 0.64 15.61
C ALA A 109 5.01 1.65 16.48
N LEU A 110 3.74 1.95 16.14
CA LEU A 110 2.94 2.94 16.83
C LEU A 110 1.87 2.26 17.71
N ASP A 111 1.79 2.66 18.96
CA ASP A 111 0.65 2.35 19.83
C ASP A 111 -0.44 3.40 19.59
N ALA A 112 -1.26 3.17 18.53
CA ALA A 112 -2.25 4.14 18.09
C ALA A 112 -3.48 3.46 17.48
N ASP A 113 -4.60 4.16 17.55
CA ASP A 113 -5.82 3.79 16.86
C ASP A 113 -5.73 4.17 15.37
N LEU A 114 -6.44 3.45 14.53
CA LEU A 114 -6.48 3.69 13.10
C LEU A 114 -7.81 4.30 12.67
N PHE A 115 -7.76 5.52 12.12
CA PHE A 115 -8.89 6.13 11.44
C PHE A 115 -8.79 5.87 9.94
N LEU A 116 -9.79 5.19 9.39
CA LEU A 116 -9.84 4.83 7.98
C LEU A 116 -10.99 5.53 7.25
N PRO A 117 -10.71 6.16 6.11
CA PRO A 117 -11.79 6.58 5.22
C PRO A 117 -12.61 5.38 4.76
N SER A 118 -13.90 5.55 4.58
CA SER A 118 -14.77 4.55 3.97
C SER A 118 -15.44 5.16 2.73
N PRO A 119 -15.10 4.69 1.53
CA PRO A 119 -14.26 3.53 1.20
C PRO A 119 -12.75 3.75 1.35
N SER A 120 -11.99 2.69 1.63
CA SER A 120 -10.53 2.69 1.68
C SER A 120 -9.94 1.42 1.04
N TRP A 121 -8.62 1.42 0.88
CA TRP A 121 -7.94 0.26 0.33
C TRP A 121 -8.03 -0.96 1.26
N VAL A 122 -8.33 -2.11 0.67
CA VAL A 122 -8.68 -3.37 1.36
C VAL A 122 -7.62 -3.92 2.31
N SER A 123 -6.38 -3.44 2.28
CA SER A 123 -5.31 -3.97 3.13
C SER A 123 -5.14 -3.24 4.47
N TYR A 124 -5.67 -2.03 4.62
CA TYR A 124 -5.40 -1.22 5.83
C TYR A 124 -6.08 -1.79 7.08
N ALA A 125 -7.37 -2.09 7.00
CA ALA A 125 -8.09 -2.66 8.14
C ALA A 125 -7.52 -4.03 8.56
N PRO A 126 -7.29 -5.02 7.66
CA PRO A 126 -6.69 -6.28 8.04
C PRO A 126 -5.31 -6.16 8.69
N GLN A 127 -4.49 -5.18 8.30
CA GLN A 127 -3.21 -4.92 8.93
C GLN A 127 -3.38 -4.48 10.40
N ALA A 128 -4.29 -3.52 10.64
CA ALA A 128 -4.60 -3.06 11.99
C ALA A 128 -5.22 -4.17 12.86
N GLU A 129 -6.12 -4.97 12.31
CA GLU A 129 -6.71 -6.14 12.99
C GLU A 129 -5.66 -7.14 13.43
N LEU A 130 -4.64 -7.42 12.60
CA LEU A 130 -3.53 -8.33 12.95
C LEU A 130 -2.72 -7.83 14.13
N LEU A 131 -2.67 -6.52 14.33
CA LEU A 131 -1.95 -5.86 15.43
C LEU A 131 -2.83 -5.64 16.67
N GLY A 132 -4.15 -5.87 16.56
CA GLY A 132 -5.11 -5.61 17.63
C GLY A 132 -5.45 -4.13 17.83
N SER A 133 -5.10 -3.28 16.87
CA SER A 133 -5.43 -1.85 16.91
C SER A 133 -6.92 -1.63 16.70
N ARG A 134 -7.48 -0.63 17.37
CA ARG A 134 -8.87 -0.21 17.14
C ARG A 134 -8.97 0.52 15.79
N ILE A 135 -10.07 0.27 15.08
CA ILE A 135 -10.32 0.87 13.78
C ILE A 135 -11.60 1.71 13.84
N PHE A 136 -11.47 2.97 13.48
CA PHE A 136 -12.59 3.90 13.35
C PHE A 136 -12.80 4.23 11.88
N TYR A 137 -13.96 3.87 11.35
CA TYR A 137 -14.30 4.20 9.96
C TYR A 137 -14.87 5.60 9.88
N VAL A 138 -14.24 6.43 9.06
CA VAL A 138 -14.69 7.80 8.77
C VAL A 138 -15.40 7.79 7.42
N PRO A 139 -16.73 7.93 7.38
CA PRO A 139 -17.47 7.96 6.14
C PRO A 139 -16.99 9.11 5.24
N SER A 140 -16.80 8.82 3.96
CA SER A 140 -16.58 9.82 2.92
C SER A 140 -17.60 9.61 1.80
N ARG A 141 -18.05 10.69 1.16
CA ARG A 141 -19.12 10.67 0.17
C ARG A 141 -18.60 11.16 -1.17
N VAL A 142 -19.11 10.58 -2.24
CA VAL A 142 -18.78 11.00 -3.61
C VAL A 142 -19.18 12.45 -3.86
N ASP A 143 -20.32 12.87 -3.31
CA ASP A 143 -20.87 14.21 -3.47
C ASP A 143 -19.97 15.30 -2.85
N ASP A 144 -19.15 14.92 -1.86
CA ASP A 144 -18.19 15.79 -1.18
C ASP A 144 -16.77 15.62 -1.75
N GLY A 145 -16.61 14.96 -2.91
CA GLY A 145 -15.32 14.65 -3.50
C GLY A 145 -14.44 13.74 -2.62
N TYR A 146 -15.08 12.90 -1.78
CA TYR A 146 -14.43 12.05 -0.78
C TYR A 146 -13.65 12.83 0.29
N SER A 147 -14.05 14.06 0.57
CA SER A 147 -13.46 14.87 1.64
C SER A 147 -13.74 14.27 3.01
N PHE A 148 -12.82 14.46 3.95
CA PHE A 148 -13.02 14.06 5.33
C PHE A 148 -13.84 15.10 6.09
N ASP A 149 -14.85 14.66 6.81
CA ASP A 149 -15.45 15.52 7.84
C ASP A 149 -14.53 15.51 9.07
N LEU A 150 -13.75 16.59 9.22
CA LEU A 150 -12.84 16.74 10.37
C LEU A 150 -13.57 16.76 11.71
N LYS A 151 -14.86 17.05 11.74
CA LYS A 151 -15.67 17.00 12.96
C LYS A 151 -15.89 15.56 13.45
N ALA A 152 -15.79 14.56 12.54
CA ALA A 152 -15.85 13.15 12.90
C ALA A 152 -14.64 12.67 13.71
N PHE A 153 -13.56 13.47 13.78
CA PHE A 153 -12.39 13.19 14.61
C PHE A 153 -12.44 13.79 16.01
N ALA A 154 -13.46 14.60 16.31
CA ALA A 154 -13.67 15.12 17.66
C ALA A 154 -14.30 14.00 18.52
N VAL A 155 -13.44 13.12 19.07
CA VAL A 155 -13.80 12.10 20.06
C VAL A 155 -13.31 12.54 21.42
#